data_6110e16180c755de3d189783e07b3b64
#
_entry.id   6110e16180c755de3d189783e07b3b64
#
_cell.length_a   1.000
_cell.length_b   1.000
_cell.length_c   1.000
_cell.angle_alpha   90.00
_cell.angle_beta   90.00
_cell.angle_gamma   90.00
#
_symmetry.space_group_name_H-M   'P 1'
#
loop_
_entity.id
_entity.type
_entity.pdbx_description
1 polymer ?
#
loop_
_entity_poly.entity_id
_entity_poly.type
_entity_poly.pdbx_seq_one_letter_code
_entity_poly.pdbx_strand_id
1 'polypeptide(L)'
;MRKKLAVLLILFVLIALLPICASAQEKRIGLGFGHPNTVLIFSYDPWVAKAAYDFTKGHQFFFLSASYTLINSRPIAGPFTASLGVGGFARFSFEDGENSFGANVPISIEVPMLDDFLEIFLEVDPGLELLPKPRITWKSTCIWLGATIRLD
;
A
#
# COMPACT_ATOMS: atom_id res chain seq x y z
N MET A 1 -18.40 16.73 12.45
CA MET A 1 -17.40 15.69 12.14
C MET A 1 -17.39 15.26 10.68
N ARG A 2 -18.52 14.94 10.03
CA ARG A 2 -18.59 14.48 8.63
C ARG A 2 -17.93 15.42 7.60
N LYS A 3 -18.08 16.74 7.74
CA LYS A 3 -17.47 17.71 6.81
C LYS A 3 -15.94 17.76 6.90
N LYS A 4 -15.36 17.62 8.10
CA LYS A 4 -13.90 17.58 8.29
C LYS A 4 -13.28 16.31 7.71
N LEU A 5 -13.99 15.18 7.83
CA LEU A 5 -13.56 13.90 7.25
C LEU A 5 -13.57 13.96 5.70
N ALA A 6 -14.59 14.57 5.11
CA ALA A 6 -14.67 14.74 3.65
C ALA A 6 -13.53 15.62 3.12
N VAL A 7 -13.19 16.70 3.81
CA VAL A 7 -12.08 17.59 3.44
C VAL A 7 -10.74 16.84 3.53
N LEU A 8 -10.54 16.03 4.57
CA LEU A 8 -9.32 15.24 4.74
C LEU A 8 -9.18 14.16 3.64
N LEU A 9 -10.29 13.54 3.27
CA LEU A 9 -10.34 12.54 2.21
C LEU A 9 -10.05 13.17 0.83
N ILE A 10 -10.62 14.35 0.57
CA ILE A 10 -10.36 15.10 -0.67
C ILE A 10 -8.90 15.57 -0.72
N LEU A 11 -8.33 16.03 0.39
CA LEU A 11 -6.93 16.43 0.47
C LEU A 11 -6.00 15.24 0.25
N PHE A 12 -6.32 14.06 0.81
CA PHE A 12 -5.57 12.82 0.62
C PHE A 12 -5.62 12.36 -0.85
N VAL A 13 -6.80 12.41 -1.48
CA VAL A 13 -6.97 12.10 -2.91
C VAL A 13 -6.22 13.10 -3.79
N LEU A 14 -6.26 14.40 -3.47
CA LEU A 14 -5.51 15.44 -4.17
C LEU A 14 -3.99 15.25 -4.05
N ILE A 15 -3.48 14.92 -2.87
CA ILE A 15 -2.06 14.63 -2.64
C ILE A 15 -1.64 13.35 -3.40
N ALA A 16 -2.50 12.34 -3.45
CA ALA A 16 -2.25 11.12 -4.22
C ALA A 16 -2.27 11.35 -5.76
N LEU A 17 -2.96 12.39 -6.22
CA LEU A 17 -3.05 12.74 -7.65
C LEU A 17 -1.93 13.70 -8.12
N LEU A 18 -1.21 14.37 -7.22
CA LEU A 18 -0.16 15.34 -7.57
C LEU A 18 1.01 14.79 -8.42
N PRO A 19 1.42 13.50 -8.32
CA PRO A 19 2.53 12.99 -9.12
C PRO A 19 2.19 12.64 -10.58
N ILE A 20 0.94 12.79 -11.02
CA ILE A 20 0.51 12.36 -12.37
C ILE A 20 1.15 13.19 -13.51
N CYS A 21 1.82 14.29 -13.20
CA CYS A 21 2.35 15.22 -14.20
C CYS A 21 3.86 15.13 -14.49
N ALA A 22 4.60 14.19 -13.92
CA ALA A 22 6.06 14.09 -14.13
C ALA A 22 6.42 12.93 -15.08
N SER A 23 7.26 13.25 -16.04
CA SER A 23 7.66 12.41 -17.17
C SER A 23 8.56 11.22 -16.82
N ALA A 24 8.47 10.15 -17.63
CA ALA A 24 9.40 9.01 -17.71
C ALA A 24 9.54 8.16 -16.42
N GLN A 25 8.55 8.13 -15.57
CA GLN A 25 8.53 7.28 -14.38
C GLN A 25 7.90 5.93 -14.68
N GLU A 26 8.47 4.89 -14.11
CA GLU A 26 7.96 3.53 -14.25
C GLU A 26 6.61 3.40 -13.56
N LYS A 27 5.65 2.89 -14.32
CA LYS A 27 4.29 2.63 -13.84
C LYS A 27 4.08 1.13 -13.73
N ARG A 28 3.52 0.67 -12.63
CA ARG A 28 3.15 -0.74 -12.43
C ARG A 28 1.76 -0.85 -11.85
N ILE A 29 1.06 -1.91 -12.24
CA ILE A 29 -0.19 -2.34 -11.62
C ILE A 29 -0.04 -3.78 -11.17
N GLY A 30 -0.59 -4.13 -10.02
CA GLY A 30 -0.47 -5.48 -9.51
C GLY A 30 -1.58 -5.91 -8.58
N LEU A 31 -1.57 -7.19 -8.31
CA LEU A 31 -2.46 -7.86 -7.39
C LEU A 31 -1.65 -8.70 -6.41
N GLY A 32 -2.10 -8.73 -5.17
CA GLY A 32 -1.55 -9.58 -4.14
C GLY A 32 -2.62 -10.20 -3.27
N PHE A 33 -2.24 -11.26 -2.58
CA PHE A 33 -3.07 -12.01 -1.66
C PHE A 33 -2.35 -12.18 -0.33
N GLY A 34 -3.09 -12.14 0.76
CA GLY A 34 -2.52 -12.27 2.09
C GLY A 34 -3.42 -11.72 3.19
N HIS A 35 -2.92 -10.76 3.95
CA HIS A 35 -3.67 -10.06 4.97
C HIS A 35 -3.54 -8.53 4.79
N PRO A 36 -4.63 -7.81 4.58
CA PRO A 36 -5.99 -8.26 4.19
C PRO A 36 -6.01 -9.12 2.93
N ASN A 37 -7.07 -9.89 2.74
CA ASN A 37 -7.15 -10.99 1.77
C ASN A 37 -6.66 -10.66 0.36
N THR A 38 -7.02 -9.49 -0.17
CA THR A 38 -6.66 -9.09 -1.53
C THR A 38 -6.25 -7.64 -1.56
N VAL A 39 -5.18 -7.34 -2.28
CA VAL A 39 -4.69 -5.98 -2.51
C VAL A 39 -4.54 -5.71 -4.01
N LEU A 40 -5.01 -4.55 -4.44
CA LEU A 40 -4.69 -3.93 -5.71
C LEU A 40 -3.59 -2.89 -5.46
N ILE A 41 -2.51 -2.96 -6.25
CA ILE A 41 -1.35 -2.08 -6.14
C ILE A 41 -1.26 -1.26 -7.41
N PHE A 42 -1.01 0.02 -7.25
CA PHE A 42 -0.64 0.92 -8.32
C PHE A 42 0.62 1.67 -7.90
N SER A 43 1.70 1.47 -8.62
CA SER A 43 2.96 2.18 -8.39
C SER A 43 3.26 3.15 -9.53
N TYR A 44 3.77 4.29 -9.12
CA TYR A 44 4.25 5.35 -9.97
C TYR A 44 5.48 5.94 -9.31
N ASP A 45 6.65 5.36 -9.61
CA ASP A 45 7.88 5.64 -8.90
C ASP A 45 8.10 7.14 -8.66
N PRO A 46 8.34 7.57 -7.41
CA PRO A 46 8.55 6.79 -6.18
C PRO A 46 7.29 6.52 -5.33
N TRP A 47 6.08 6.74 -5.86
CA TRP A 47 4.81 6.60 -5.15
C TRP A 47 4.16 5.25 -5.36
N VAL A 48 3.60 4.70 -4.30
CA VAL A 48 2.83 3.45 -4.33
C VAL A 48 1.50 3.67 -3.64
N ALA A 49 0.40 3.42 -4.34
CA ALA A 49 -0.95 3.41 -3.80
C ALA A 49 -1.47 1.98 -3.74
N LYS A 50 -2.17 1.65 -2.67
CA LYS A 50 -2.74 0.31 -2.46
C LYS A 50 -4.18 0.43 -2.01
N ALA A 51 -5.02 -0.47 -2.52
CA ALA A 51 -6.38 -0.66 -2.08
C ALA A 51 -6.59 -2.15 -1.76
N ALA A 52 -6.95 -2.46 -0.53
CA ALA A 52 -7.15 -3.82 -0.09
C ALA A 52 -8.51 -4.01 0.57
N TYR A 53 -9.04 -5.22 0.47
CA TYR A 53 -10.31 -5.58 1.09
C TYR A 53 -10.19 -6.90 1.82
N ASP A 54 -10.72 -6.95 3.05
CA ASP A 54 -10.86 -8.16 3.84
C ASP A 54 -12.29 -8.68 3.78
N PHE A 55 -12.47 -9.91 3.28
CA PHE A 55 -13.76 -10.59 3.15
C PHE A 55 -14.12 -11.43 4.37
N THR A 56 -13.28 -11.47 5.40
CA THR A 56 -13.47 -12.34 6.56
C THR A 56 -14.72 -11.93 7.33
N LYS A 57 -15.67 -12.83 7.46
CA LYS A 57 -16.89 -12.58 8.24
C LYS A 57 -16.54 -12.18 9.67
N GLY A 58 -17.17 -11.11 10.15
CA GLY A 58 -16.92 -10.55 11.48
C GLY A 58 -15.76 -9.53 11.52
N HIS A 59 -15.05 -9.32 10.40
CA HIS A 59 -13.92 -8.40 10.35
C HIS A 59 -13.76 -7.72 8.99
N GLN A 60 -14.86 -7.49 8.27
CA GLN A 60 -14.81 -6.87 6.95
C GLN A 60 -14.35 -5.42 7.04
N PHE A 61 -13.32 -5.08 6.26
CA PHE A 61 -12.84 -3.72 6.16
C PHE A 61 -12.22 -3.42 4.79
N PHE A 62 -12.19 -2.16 4.46
CA PHE A 62 -11.48 -1.62 3.32
C PHE A 62 -10.25 -0.87 3.80
N PHE A 63 -9.11 -1.13 3.18
CA PHE A 63 -7.84 -0.52 3.51
C PHE A 63 -7.30 0.24 2.30
N LEU A 64 -6.90 1.48 2.53
CA LEU A 64 -6.21 2.32 1.55
C LEU A 64 -4.89 2.74 2.12
N SER A 65 -3.83 2.70 1.33
CA SER A 65 -2.56 3.31 1.71
C SER A 65 -1.91 4.03 0.53
N ALA A 66 -1.08 5.01 0.88
CA ALA A 66 -0.19 5.67 -0.04
C ALA A 66 1.18 5.80 0.62
N SER A 67 2.22 5.40 -0.06
CA SER A 67 3.59 5.41 0.45
C SER A 67 4.57 5.98 -0.58
N TYR A 68 5.64 6.54 -0.07
CA TYR A 68 6.79 7.00 -0.82
C TYR A 68 7.94 6.00 -0.67
N THR A 69 8.48 5.52 -1.76
CA THR A 69 9.60 4.58 -1.77
C THR A 69 10.90 5.32 -1.50
N LEU A 70 11.55 4.99 -0.40
CA LEU A 70 12.85 5.55 0.00
C LEU A 70 14.01 4.78 -0.61
N ILE A 71 13.86 3.46 -0.70
CA ILE A 71 14.82 2.55 -1.32
C ILE A 71 14.03 1.74 -2.33
N ASN A 72 14.41 1.81 -3.60
CA ASN A 72 13.73 1.11 -4.67
C ASN A 72 14.63 0.04 -5.26
N SER A 73 14.12 -1.19 -5.32
CA SER A 73 14.69 -2.38 -5.99
C SER A 73 16.21 -2.55 -5.81
N ARG A 74 16.67 -2.36 -4.56
CA ARG A 74 18.08 -2.53 -4.24
C ARG A 74 18.48 -4.01 -4.26
N PRO A 75 19.46 -4.44 -5.06
CA PRO A 75 19.91 -5.84 -5.10
C PRO A 75 20.34 -6.32 -3.71
N ILE A 76 19.87 -7.51 -3.31
CA ILE A 76 20.23 -8.16 -2.05
C ILE A 76 21.10 -9.38 -2.34
N ALA A 77 20.58 -10.32 -3.14
CA ALA A 77 21.27 -11.57 -3.49
C ALA A 77 20.64 -12.20 -4.74
N GLY A 78 21.45 -12.59 -5.72
CA GLY A 78 20.94 -13.20 -6.95
C GLY A 78 19.90 -12.32 -7.65
N PRO A 79 18.73 -12.86 -7.98
CA PRO A 79 17.65 -12.10 -8.63
C PRO A 79 16.81 -11.27 -7.66
N PHE A 80 17.08 -11.36 -6.34
CA PHE A 80 16.25 -10.70 -5.33
C PHE A 80 16.65 -9.23 -5.15
N THR A 81 15.65 -8.38 -5.14
CA THR A 81 15.78 -6.97 -4.78
C THR A 81 14.91 -6.65 -3.56
N ALA A 82 15.21 -5.56 -2.88
CA ALA A 82 14.41 -5.08 -1.75
C ALA A 82 14.04 -3.63 -1.94
N SER A 83 12.84 -3.30 -1.52
CA SER A 83 12.34 -1.93 -1.44
C SER A 83 11.86 -1.60 -0.04
N LEU A 84 11.99 -0.33 0.31
CA LEU A 84 11.55 0.23 1.59
C LEU A 84 10.82 1.53 1.34
N GLY A 85 9.66 1.68 1.95
CA GLY A 85 8.86 2.90 1.85
C GLY A 85 8.44 3.44 3.21
N VAL A 86 7.82 4.60 3.17
CA VAL A 86 7.13 5.22 4.31
C VAL A 86 5.84 5.85 3.81
N GLY A 87 4.77 5.72 4.56
CA GLY A 87 3.48 6.19 4.09
C GLY A 87 2.43 6.34 5.17
N GLY A 88 1.21 6.47 4.72
CA GLY A 88 0.04 6.52 5.57
C GLY A 88 -1.06 5.60 5.05
N PHE A 89 -1.94 5.21 5.96
CA PHE A 89 -3.08 4.37 5.64
C PHE A 89 -4.38 4.86 6.28
N ALA A 90 -5.48 4.44 5.67
CA ALA A 90 -6.83 4.56 6.19
C ALA A 90 -7.50 3.18 6.13
N ARG A 91 -8.13 2.77 7.21
CA ARG A 91 -8.93 1.54 7.30
C ARG A 91 -10.36 1.89 7.67
N PHE A 92 -11.29 1.41 6.89
CA PHE A 92 -12.72 1.61 7.05
C PHE A 92 -13.37 0.26 7.39
N SER A 93 -13.78 0.08 8.64
CA SER A 93 -14.48 -1.13 9.08
C SER A 93 -15.97 -1.00 8.80
N PHE A 94 -16.56 -2.09 8.26
CA PHE A 94 -18.00 -2.13 7.97
C PHE A 94 -18.81 -2.75 9.12
N GLU A 95 -18.17 -3.54 9.97
CA GLU A 95 -18.85 -4.29 11.05
C GLU A 95 -18.61 -3.66 12.41
N ASP A 96 -17.37 -3.30 12.74
CA ASP A 96 -17.04 -2.74 14.06
C ASP A 96 -17.31 -1.23 14.14
N GLY A 97 -17.52 -0.56 13.00
CA GLY A 97 -17.69 0.89 12.92
C GLY A 97 -16.45 1.71 13.31
N GLU A 98 -15.35 1.06 13.63
CA GLU A 98 -14.08 1.70 13.98
C GLU A 98 -13.22 1.97 12.73
N ASN A 99 -13.23 3.22 12.30
CA ASN A 99 -12.28 3.67 11.28
C ASN A 99 -10.95 4.02 11.95
N SER A 100 -9.85 3.64 11.31
CA SER A 100 -8.52 3.99 11.81
C SER A 100 -7.67 4.61 10.71
N PHE A 101 -6.75 5.47 11.14
CA PHE A 101 -5.78 6.15 10.30
C PHE A 101 -4.42 6.04 10.95
N GLY A 102 -3.38 5.91 10.12
CA GLY A 102 -2.06 5.72 10.67
C GLY A 102 -0.93 5.92 9.67
N ALA A 103 0.26 5.60 10.14
CA ALA A 103 1.47 5.57 9.33
C ALA A 103 1.90 4.12 9.11
N ASN A 104 2.57 3.84 8.01
CA ASN A 104 3.07 2.52 7.67
C ASN A 104 4.47 2.58 7.04
N VAL A 105 5.16 1.45 7.10
CA VAL A 105 6.52 1.28 6.58
C VAL A 105 6.56 0.01 5.72
N PRO A 106 6.12 0.06 4.45
CA PRO A 106 6.18 -1.10 3.58
C PRO A 106 7.62 -1.52 3.31
N ILE A 107 7.87 -2.81 3.46
CA ILE A 107 9.13 -3.49 3.19
C ILE A 107 8.82 -4.63 2.23
N SER A 108 9.41 -4.63 1.05
CA SER A 108 9.19 -5.67 0.06
C SER A 108 10.50 -6.35 -0.36
N ILE A 109 10.36 -7.61 -0.72
CA ILE A 109 11.36 -8.40 -1.45
C ILE A 109 10.73 -8.72 -2.79
N GLU A 110 11.45 -8.45 -3.85
CA GLU A 110 10.96 -8.51 -5.22
C GLU A 110 11.87 -9.37 -6.08
N VAL A 111 11.28 -10.03 -7.08
CA VAL A 111 12.00 -10.79 -8.10
C VAL A 111 11.50 -10.28 -9.46
N PRO A 112 12.30 -9.46 -10.16
CA PRO A 112 11.98 -9.05 -11.51
C PRO A 112 12.11 -10.22 -12.47
N MET A 113 11.20 -10.33 -13.41
CA MET A 113 11.11 -11.38 -14.44
C MET A 113 10.75 -10.76 -15.78
N LEU A 114 11.03 -11.50 -16.86
CA LEU A 114 10.65 -11.10 -18.23
C LEU A 114 11.13 -9.67 -18.58
N ASP A 115 12.42 -9.40 -18.37
CA ASP A 115 13.04 -8.10 -18.65
C ASP A 115 12.31 -6.95 -17.92
N ASP A 116 12.04 -7.15 -16.62
CA ASP A 116 11.34 -6.22 -15.73
C ASP A 116 9.87 -5.94 -16.08
N PHE A 117 9.30 -6.68 -17.02
CA PHE A 117 7.86 -6.56 -17.33
C PHE A 117 6.99 -7.09 -16.19
N LEU A 118 7.36 -8.22 -15.61
CA LEU A 118 6.69 -8.88 -14.48
C LEU A 118 7.58 -8.84 -13.26
N GLU A 119 7.02 -8.55 -12.10
CA GLU A 119 7.71 -8.61 -10.81
C GLU A 119 6.87 -9.39 -9.82
N ILE A 120 7.45 -10.38 -9.17
CA ILE A 120 6.83 -11.08 -8.05
C ILE A 120 7.34 -10.43 -6.78
N PHE A 121 6.45 -10.15 -5.84
CA PHE A 121 6.82 -9.51 -4.58
C PHE A 121 6.25 -10.24 -3.37
N LEU A 122 7.00 -10.17 -2.28
CA LEU A 122 6.54 -10.43 -0.91
C LEU A 122 6.70 -9.13 -0.13
N GLU A 123 5.61 -8.61 0.40
CA GLU A 123 5.63 -7.37 1.17
C GLU A 123 5.10 -7.59 2.58
N VAL A 124 5.78 -6.98 3.54
CA VAL A 124 5.31 -6.79 4.92
C VAL A 124 5.19 -5.29 5.15
N ASP A 125 4.02 -4.85 5.55
CA ASP A 125 3.69 -3.44 5.74
C ASP A 125 3.20 -3.20 7.18
N PRO A 126 4.11 -3.08 8.16
CA PRO A 126 3.76 -2.77 9.53
C PRO A 126 3.19 -1.35 9.65
N GLY A 127 2.04 -1.24 10.30
CA GLY A 127 1.33 0.01 10.50
C GLY A 127 1.21 0.40 11.97
N LEU A 128 1.34 1.70 12.22
CA LEU A 128 1.04 2.34 13.49
C LEU A 128 -0.28 3.12 13.36
N GLU A 129 -1.33 2.66 14.01
CA GLU A 129 -2.56 3.45 14.11
C GLU A 129 -2.30 4.70 14.96
N LEU A 130 -2.72 5.85 14.46
CA LEU A 130 -2.63 7.14 15.15
C LEU A 130 -4.00 7.60 15.64
N LEU A 131 -5.06 7.26 14.91
CA LEU A 131 -6.43 7.57 15.24
C LEU A 131 -7.31 6.31 15.14
N PRO A 132 -8.30 6.11 16.05
CA PRO A 132 -8.72 7.01 17.12
C PRO A 132 -7.78 7.10 18.32
N LYS A 133 -6.91 6.11 18.49
CA LYS A 133 -5.91 6.07 19.57
C LYS A 133 -4.60 5.49 19.05
N PRO A 134 -3.44 6.04 19.43
CA PRO A 134 -2.14 5.48 19.03
C PRO A 134 -2.00 4.05 19.55
N ARG A 135 -1.82 3.10 18.61
CA ARG A 135 -1.61 1.68 18.93
C ARG A 135 -0.93 0.95 17.78
N ILE A 136 -0.13 -0.04 18.13
CA ILE A 136 0.38 -1.03 17.18
C ILE A 136 -0.50 -2.26 17.32
N THR A 137 -1.16 -2.65 16.25
CA THR A 137 -2.02 -3.84 16.24
C THR A 137 -1.72 -4.71 15.04
N TRP A 138 -2.00 -5.99 15.14
CA TRP A 138 -1.92 -6.90 14.00
C TRP A 138 -2.86 -6.49 12.86
N LYS A 139 -3.98 -5.85 13.20
CA LYS A 139 -4.95 -5.33 12.23
C LYS A 139 -4.39 -4.21 11.34
N SER A 140 -3.35 -3.52 11.77
CA SER A 140 -2.67 -2.47 11.00
C SER A 140 -1.41 -2.95 10.30
N THR A 141 -1.07 -4.23 10.43
CA THR A 141 0.04 -4.87 9.73
C THR A 141 -0.49 -5.67 8.56
N CYS A 142 -0.02 -5.36 7.37
CA CYS A 142 -0.40 -6.07 6.16
C CYS A 142 0.75 -6.98 5.70
N ILE A 143 0.40 -8.11 5.07
CA ILE A 143 1.36 -9.04 4.48
C ILE A 143 0.77 -9.54 3.18
N TRP A 144 1.47 -9.32 2.06
CA TRP A 144 1.00 -9.74 0.74
C TRP A 144 2.10 -10.44 -0.06
N LEU A 145 1.67 -11.47 -0.77
CA LEU A 145 2.42 -12.10 -1.85
C LEU A 145 1.67 -11.82 -3.16
N GLY A 146 2.33 -11.34 -4.17
CA GLY A 146 1.67 -10.99 -5.40
C GLY A 146 2.60 -10.76 -6.58
N ALA A 147 2.04 -10.15 -7.60
CA ALA A 147 2.77 -9.79 -8.80
C ALA A 147 2.33 -8.41 -9.32
N THR A 148 3.27 -7.68 -9.88
CA THR A 148 3.04 -6.43 -10.60
C THR A 148 3.48 -6.56 -12.05
N ILE A 149 2.84 -5.86 -12.95
CA ILE A 149 3.25 -5.71 -14.35
C ILE A 149 3.57 -4.25 -14.64
N ARG A 150 4.60 -4.03 -15.45
CA ARG A 150 4.95 -2.70 -15.92
C ARG A 150 3.95 -2.25 -16.99
N LEU A 151 3.53 -1.01 -16.89
CA LEU A 151 2.71 -0.33 -17.89
C LEU A 151 3.62 0.56 -18.73
N ASP A 152 3.60 0.35 -20.04
CA ASP A 152 4.36 1.15 -21.00
C ASP A 152 3.70 2.52 -21.24
#